data_f040cc651202bd1897da565cb7581cae
#
_entry.id   f040cc651202bd1897da565cb7581cae
#
_cell.length_a   1.000
_cell.length_b   1.000
_cell.length_c   1.000
_cell.angle_alpha   90.00
_cell.angle_beta   90.00
_cell.angle_gamma   90.00
#
_symmetry.space_group_name_H-M   'P 1'
#
loop_
_entity.id
_entity.type
_entity.pdbx_description
1 polymer ?
#
loop_
_entity_poly.entity_id
_entity_poly.type
_entity_poly.pdbx_seq_one_letter_code
_entity_poly.pdbx_strand_id
1 'polypeptide(L)'
;MEEKAAVYCRLSQDDGSVGESGSIQTQRTLLTQYCKEQHISIADYYCDDGWSGTNFERPEFQRMLEDIESGKVNTVIVKDLSRFGREYAQMGMYIEHYFEQKNVRFISVAESIDSAKGLDNLVLPFTNVSNSFYARQASTKTRAAHQARARSGMFMGSRAPFGYQKDPDDRHHLIVDPPAADVVRDIFRMFADGIGYVRMTKILREKGVLNPQAYFNQNNPNYYKSDYWRKPFDWHASSIRTILENPVYLGKVVFGRSKTKGFFDKRRVETDESEWIVVDNTHEALVTQELWDTVHQMMRAKRRENASGEVQPFAGLVKCADCGSSLNASYDKRKGRYTGFSCWVYKNYGKSRCTSHAIGWKTLNQLVLEDIRRNAVEARRSAQDYMEMLVSLHTEKQKAEVDRYKRELKRVDKRIGELSKILNKLYEDAALEKISEERYQTMAPKYEREQAALQGQREELAAEISKSDKVYENIEQFLPLIWKYTGITELTPYILNELIEKIVVHEKVVGADGVKTQQVDIYYKFVGCINQRRDGGCTGEVIKADKAQPGSRPA
;
A
#
# COMPACT_ATOMS: atom_id res chain seq x y z
N MET A 1 8.41 -10.11 63.48
CA MET A 1 9.37 -9.36 62.63
C MET A 1 8.81 -7.97 62.39
N GLU A 2 9.65 -6.96 62.43
CA GLU A 2 9.22 -5.60 62.10
C GLU A 2 8.78 -5.52 60.64
N GLU A 3 7.59 -4.99 60.37
CA GLU A 3 7.06 -4.88 59.00
C GLU A 3 7.76 -3.74 58.28
N LYS A 4 8.44 -4.06 57.17
CA LYS A 4 9.18 -3.13 56.31
C LYS A 4 8.51 -3.09 54.92
N ALA A 5 7.76 -2.02 54.68
CA ALA A 5 6.91 -1.91 53.50
C ALA A 5 7.62 -1.27 52.29
N ALA A 6 7.47 -1.87 51.12
CA ALA A 6 7.62 -1.22 49.83
C ALA A 6 6.30 -0.55 49.45
N VAL A 7 6.32 0.77 49.29
CA VAL A 7 5.18 1.53 48.76
C VAL A 7 5.32 1.64 47.26
N TYR A 8 4.51 0.86 46.53
CA TYR A 8 4.58 0.81 45.07
C TYR A 8 3.49 1.66 44.40
N CYS A 9 3.93 2.58 43.54
CA CYS A 9 3.08 3.51 42.79
C CYS A 9 3.32 3.39 41.30
N ARG A 10 2.27 3.47 40.44
CA ARG A 10 2.39 3.43 38.99
C ARG A 10 1.38 4.33 38.28
N LEU A 11 1.83 4.97 37.19
CA LEU A 11 0.98 5.71 36.28
C LEU A 11 1.31 5.35 34.82
N SER A 12 0.32 5.36 33.93
CA SER A 12 0.53 5.10 32.50
C SER A 12 0.78 6.39 31.72
N GLN A 13 1.41 6.31 30.54
CA GLN A 13 1.82 7.44 29.68
C GLN A 13 0.70 8.40 29.22
N ASP A 14 -0.57 8.08 29.45
CA ASP A 14 -1.69 8.86 28.92
C ASP A 14 -2.00 10.18 29.70
N ASP A 15 -1.33 10.42 30.83
CA ASP A 15 -1.58 11.61 31.65
C ASP A 15 -0.43 12.63 31.51
N GLY A 16 -0.21 13.16 30.31
CA GLY A 16 0.90 14.03 29.90
C GLY A 16 1.22 15.22 30.82
N SER A 17 2.11 15.02 31.80
CA SER A 17 2.77 16.09 32.56
C SER A 17 4.26 15.79 32.76
N VAL A 18 5.09 16.82 32.64
CA VAL A 18 6.55 16.75 32.87
C VAL A 18 6.81 16.78 34.36
N GLY A 19 7.37 15.68 34.94
CA GLY A 19 7.65 15.52 36.35
C GLY A 19 6.83 14.41 37.02
N GLU A 20 7.06 14.13 38.34
CA GLU A 20 6.16 13.22 39.08
C GLU A 20 4.72 13.73 38.95
N SER A 21 3.85 12.90 38.32
CA SER A 21 2.48 13.33 38.10
C SER A 21 1.75 13.56 39.41
N GLY A 22 0.84 14.53 39.44
CA GLY A 22 0.01 14.77 40.64
C GLY A 22 -0.72 13.52 41.15
N SER A 23 -0.92 12.54 40.28
CA SER A 23 -1.51 11.23 40.61
C SER A 23 -0.54 10.30 41.36
N ILE A 24 0.76 10.28 41.06
CA ILE A 24 1.77 9.52 41.84
C ILE A 24 1.94 10.13 43.24
N GLN A 25 2.02 11.45 43.32
CA GLN A 25 2.08 12.15 44.62
C GLN A 25 0.85 11.85 45.49
N THR A 26 -0.34 11.83 44.87
CA THR A 26 -1.58 11.45 45.54
C THR A 26 -1.56 10.00 46.04
N GLN A 27 -1.05 9.06 45.24
CA GLN A 27 -0.88 7.66 45.65
C GLN A 27 0.10 7.55 46.83
N ARG A 28 1.26 8.21 46.76
CA ARG A 28 2.25 8.24 47.87
C ARG A 28 1.65 8.79 49.16
N THR A 29 0.96 9.92 49.10
CA THR A 29 0.32 10.53 50.26
C THR A 29 -0.68 9.58 50.92
N LEU A 30 -1.58 8.96 50.11
CA LEU A 30 -2.58 8.02 50.61
C LEU A 30 -1.93 6.79 51.26
N LEU A 31 -0.94 6.19 50.57
CA LEU A 31 -0.27 4.99 51.09
C LEU A 31 0.60 5.28 52.32
N THR A 32 1.24 6.44 52.36
CA THR A 32 1.99 6.90 53.55
C THR A 32 1.06 7.07 54.76
N GLN A 33 -0.13 7.66 54.54
CA GLN A 33 -1.13 7.81 55.59
C GLN A 33 -1.62 6.44 56.08
N TYR A 34 -1.91 5.52 55.17
CA TYR A 34 -2.30 4.14 55.49
C TYR A 34 -1.23 3.42 56.33
N CYS A 35 0.06 3.51 55.92
CA CYS A 35 1.17 2.93 56.71
C CYS A 35 1.27 3.49 58.11
N LYS A 36 1.08 4.80 58.31
CA LYS A 36 1.05 5.44 59.62
C LYS A 36 -0.09 4.93 60.49
N GLU A 37 -1.30 4.80 59.92
CA GLU A 37 -2.49 4.32 60.62
C GLU A 37 -2.37 2.84 61.02
N GLN A 38 -1.70 2.03 60.20
CA GLN A 38 -1.48 0.61 60.48
C GLN A 38 -0.17 0.32 61.23
N HIS A 39 0.60 1.35 61.62
CA HIS A 39 1.91 1.23 62.27
C HIS A 39 2.94 0.39 61.48
N ILE A 40 2.91 0.47 60.15
CA ILE A 40 3.83 -0.22 59.26
C ILE A 40 5.01 0.72 58.94
N SER A 41 6.26 0.24 59.11
CA SER A 41 7.46 1.00 58.75
C SER A 41 7.68 0.98 57.22
N ILE A 42 7.87 2.15 56.62
CA ILE A 42 8.15 2.25 55.17
C ILE A 42 9.65 2.07 54.94
N ALA A 43 10.03 1.06 54.19
CA ALA A 43 11.42 0.81 53.78
C ALA A 43 11.84 1.72 52.63
N ASP A 44 11.03 1.79 51.57
CA ASP A 44 11.29 2.65 50.41
C ASP A 44 10.03 2.87 49.54
N TYR A 45 10.11 3.83 48.60
CA TYR A 45 9.10 4.12 47.59
C TYR A 45 9.58 3.67 46.22
N TYR A 46 8.72 2.95 45.49
CA TYR A 46 8.98 2.43 44.14
C TYR A 46 7.94 3.02 43.20
N CYS A 47 8.39 3.85 42.24
CA CYS A 47 7.48 4.64 41.41
C CYS A 47 7.81 4.46 39.93
N ASP A 48 6.97 3.73 39.19
CA ASP A 48 7.05 3.58 37.75
C ASP A 48 6.09 4.55 37.07
N ASP A 49 6.57 5.77 36.75
CA ASP A 49 5.82 6.77 35.98
C ASP A 49 5.98 6.55 34.48
N GLY A 50 4.87 6.61 33.73
CA GLY A 50 4.86 6.38 32.30
C GLY A 50 4.88 4.90 31.87
N TRP A 51 4.81 3.94 32.80
CA TRP A 51 4.87 2.52 32.50
C TRP A 51 3.50 1.84 32.44
N SER A 52 3.31 0.97 31.41
CA SER A 52 2.09 0.19 31.27
C SER A 52 1.96 -0.88 32.36
N GLY A 53 0.74 -1.11 32.85
CA GLY A 53 0.42 -2.21 33.77
C GLY A 53 0.39 -3.60 33.13
N THR A 54 0.67 -3.74 31.84
CA THR A 54 0.54 -5.01 31.08
C THR A 54 1.81 -5.86 31.07
N ASN A 55 2.93 -5.40 31.59
CA ASN A 55 4.14 -6.17 31.81
C ASN A 55 4.74 -5.83 33.19
N PHE A 56 5.66 -6.64 33.67
CA PHE A 56 6.35 -6.47 34.95
C PHE A 56 7.85 -6.16 34.78
N GLU A 57 8.34 -5.92 33.55
CA GLU A 57 9.71 -5.48 33.24
C GLU A 57 9.87 -3.97 33.48
N ARG A 58 9.43 -3.47 34.63
CA ARG A 58 9.47 -2.07 35.01
C ARG A 58 10.66 -1.84 35.95
N PRO A 59 11.45 -0.78 35.76
CA PRO A 59 12.68 -0.57 36.55
C PRO A 59 12.48 -0.59 38.08
N GLU A 60 11.51 0.18 38.55
CA GLU A 60 11.26 0.27 39.97
C GLU A 60 10.59 -0.99 40.55
N PHE A 61 9.78 -1.69 39.71
CA PHE A 61 9.25 -2.98 40.10
C PHE A 61 10.37 -4.03 40.25
N GLN A 62 11.34 -4.08 39.34
CA GLN A 62 12.49 -4.98 39.44
C GLN A 62 13.37 -4.65 40.63
N ARG A 63 13.62 -3.36 40.90
CA ARG A 63 14.33 -2.91 42.12
C ARG A 63 13.61 -3.34 43.39
N MET A 64 12.28 -3.28 43.40
CA MET A 64 11.48 -3.79 44.53
C MET A 64 11.67 -5.29 44.73
N LEU A 65 11.71 -6.09 43.67
CA LEU A 65 11.96 -7.53 43.77
C LEU A 65 13.37 -7.83 44.31
N GLU A 66 14.39 -7.09 43.90
CA GLU A 66 15.76 -7.21 44.42
C GLU A 66 15.81 -6.88 45.93
N ASP A 67 15.10 -5.84 46.35
CA ASP A 67 15.00 -5.46 47.76
C ASP A 67 14.20 -6.48 48.60
N ILE A 68 13.24 -7.18 48.00
CA ILE A 68 12.57 -8.35 48.63
C ILE A 68 13.54 -9.51 48.77
N GLU A 69 14.32 -9.81 47.75
CA GLU A 69 15.30 -10.92 47.79
C GLU A 69 16.41 -10.68 48.82
N SER A 70 16.84 -9.45 48.99
CA SER A 70 17.80 -9.07 50.01
C SER A 70 17.24 -9.04 51.44
N GLY A 71 15.92 -9.20 51.61
CA GLY A 71 15.24 -9.11 52.90
C GLY A 71 15.08 -7.70 53.46
N LYS A 72 15.32 -6.67 52.65
CA LYS A 72 15.12 -5.27 53.00
C LYS A 72 13.62 -4.93 53.08
N VAL A 73 12.80 -5.60 52.31
CA VAL A 73 11.35 -5.46 52.20
C VAL A 73 10.67 -6.80 52.50
N ASN A 74 9.64 -6.78 53.35
CA ASN A 74 8.80 -7.93 53.68
C ASN A 74 7.29 -7.66 53.52
N THR A 75 6.93 -6.47 53.06
CA THR A 75 5.53 -6.07 52.85
C THR A 75 5.45 -5.21 51.57
N VAL A 76 4.54 -5.51 50.66
CA VAL A 76 4.26 -4.69 49.47
C VAL A 76 2.89 -4.06 49.58
N ILE A 77 2.81 -2.74 49.45
CA ILE A 77 1.56 -1.99 49.60
C ILE A 77 1.29 -1.21 48.32
N VAL A 78 0.09 -1.38 47.72
CA VAL A 78 -0.39 -0.68 46.56
C VAL A 78 -1.72 0.01 46.82
N LYS A 79 -2.02 1.08 46.07
CA LYS A 79 -3.31 1.76 46.20
C LYS A 79 -4.45 0.84 45.75
N ASP A 80 -4.33 0.22 44.59
CA ASP A 80 -5.27 -0.68 44.02
C ASP A 80 -4.54 -1.72 43.12
N LEU A 81 -5.19 -2.85 42.83
CA LEU A 81 -4.60 -3.92 42.00
C LEU A 81 -4.21 -3.46 40.60
N SER A 82 -4.89 -2.45 40.04
CA SER A 82 -4.56 -1.93 38.72
C SER A 82 -3.20 -1.21 38.71
N ARG A 83 -2.74 -0.70 39.84
CA ARG A 83 -1.40 -0.10 39.99
C ARG A 83 -0.32 -1.17 40.09
N PHE A 84 -0.61 -2.31 40.69
CA PHE A 84 0.30 -3.44 40.70
C PHE A 84 0.47 -4.05 39.32
N GLY A 85 -0.64 -4.41 38.65
CA GLY A 85 -0.62 -4.97 37.30
C GLY A 85 -1.99 -5.03 36.64
N ARG A 86 -2.02 -5.35 35.34
CA ARG A 86 -3.24 -5.55 34.54
C ARG A 86 -3.28 -6.92 33.85
N GLU A 87 -2.18 -7.69 33.95
CA GLU A 87 -2.08 -9.02 33.38
C GLU A 87 -2.27 -10.05 34.50
N TYR A 88 -3.40 -10.79 34.42
CA TYR A 88 -3.86 -11.68 35.49
C TYR A 88 -2.86 -12.78 35.84
N ALA A 89 -2.33 -13.48 34.82
CA ALA A 89 -1.47 -14.64 35.05
C ALA A 89 -0.17 -14.25 35.78
N GLN A 90 0.46 -13.15 35.36
CA GLN A 90 1.68 -12.67 35.97
C GLN A 90 1.44 -12.10 37.38
N MET A 91 0.32 -11.37 37.56
CA MET A 91 -0.03 -10.81 38.83
C MET A 91 -0.32 -11.90 39.88
N GLY A 92 -1.07 -12.93 39.49
CA GLY A 92 -1.32 -14.12 40.31
C GLY A 92 -0.02 -14.83 40.69
N MET A 93 0.89 -15.01 39.71
CA MET A 93 2.19 -15.61 39.95
C MET A 93 3.00 -14.84 41.03
N TYR A 94 2.97 -13.50 40.99
CA TYR A 94 3.66 -12.71 42.05
C TYR A 94 2.94 -12.77 43.40
N ILE A 95 1.62 -12.59 43.43
CA ILE A 95 0.88 -12.48 44.70
C ILE A 95 0.69 -13.85 45.35
N GLU A 96 0.30 -14.88 44.59
CA GLU A 96 -0.05 -16.21 45.13
C GLU A 96 1.15 -17.16 45.23
N HIS A 97 2.24 -16.95 44.47
CA HIS A 97 3.41 -17.82 44.53
C HIS A 97 4.67 -17.12 45.03
N TYR A 98 5.11 -16.05 44.33
CA TYR A 98 6.40 -15.44 44.64
C TYR A 98 6.42 -14.78 46.04
N PHE A 99 5.42 -13.97 46.35
CA PHE A 99 5.35 -13.29 47.66
C PHE A 99 5.10 -14.29 48.81
N GLU A 100 4.28 -15.30 48.58
CA GLU A 100 4.07 -16.37 49.55
C GLU A 100 5.37 -17.15 49.84
N GLN A 101 6.11 -17.54 48.80
CA GLN A 101 7.40 -18.24 48.93
C GLN A 101 8.45 -17.39 49.70
N LYS A 102 8.42 -16.08 49.51
CA LYS A 102 9.34 -15.14 50.19
C LYS A 102 8.82 -14.63 51.51
N ASN A 103 7.67 -15.10 51.99
CA ASN A 103 6.96 -14.60 53.18
C ASN A 103 6.74 -13.08 53.16
N VAL A 104 6.39 -12.53 51.98
CA VAL A 104 6.08 -11.12 51.79
C VAL A 104 4.58 -10.90 51.89
N ARG A 105 4.16 -10.01 52.79
CA ARG A 105 2.77 -9.58 52.92
C ARG A 105 2.39 -8.66 51.76
N PHE A 106 1.26 -8.91 51.10
CA PHE A 106 0.73 -8.05 50.05
C PHE A 106 -0.55 -7.35 50.49
N ILE A 107 -0.60 -6.02 50.36
CA ILE A 107 -1.76 -5.21 50.75
C ILE A 107 -2.20 -4.35 49.56
N SER A 108 -3.48 -4.47 49.16
CA SER A 108 -4.16 -3.53 48.24
C SER A 108 -5.22 -2.76 49.03
N VAL A 109 -5.02 -1.43 49.14
CA VAL A 109 -5.82 -0.59 50.06
C VAL A 109 -7.25 -0.43 49.57
N ALA A 110 -7.45 -0.15 48.28
CA ALA A 110 -8.78 0.12 47.74
C ALA A 110 -9.70 -1.11 47.73
N GLU A 111 -9.15 -2.29 47.50
CA GLU A 111 -9.90 -3.55 47.51
C GLU A 111 -9.92 -4.22 48.89
N SER A 112 -9.27 -3.61 49.87
CA SER A 112 -9.14 -4.16 51.26
C SER A 112 -8.53 -5.57 51.27
N ILE A 113 -7.62 -5.85 50.37
CA ILE A 113 -6.92 -7.14 50.26
C ILE A 113 -5.69 -7.08 51.14
N ASP A 114 -5.50 -8.12 51.95
CA ASP A 114 -4.37 -8.29 52.85
C ASP A 114 -4.01 -9.78 52.95
N SER A 115 -2.87 -10.16 52.42
CA SER A 115 -2.48 -11.57 52.35
C SER A 115 -2.28 -12.21 53.71
N ALA A 116 -2.00 -11.41 54.79
CA ALA A 116 -1.88 -11.92 56.14
C ALA A 116 -3.24 -12.31 56.78
N LYS A 117 -4.37 -11.81 56.26
CA LYS A 117 -5.74 -12.13 56.73
C LYS A 117 -6.37 -13.32 55.97
N GLY A 118 -5.61 -13.97 55.12
CA GLY A 118 -6.08 -15.01 54.21
C GLY A 118 -6.56 -14.40 52.90
N LEU A 119 -5.97 -14.85 51.78
CA LEU A 119 -6.47 -14.56 50.45
C LEU A 119 -7.71 -15.44 50.23
N ASP A 120 -8.91 -14.93 50.53
CA ASP A 120 -10.11 -15.58 50.06
C ASP A 120 -10.06 -15.60 48.55
N ASN A 121 -9.74 -16.77 47.97
CA ASN A 121 -9.29 -17.03 46.62
C ASN A 121 -10.28 -16.65 45.50
N LEU A 122 -11.42 -16.05 45.82
CA LEU A 122 -12.49 -15.75 44.85
C LEU A 122 -12.52 -14.27 44.37
N VAL A 123 -12.05 -13.32 45.20
CA VAL A 123 -12.16 -11.88 44.85
C VAL A 123 -11.04 -11.43 43.92
N LEU A 124 -9.81 -11.88 44.15
CA LEU A 124 -8.65 -11.54 43.34
C LEU A 124 -8.78 -11.98 41.85
N PRO A 125 -9.10 -13.25 41.57
CA PRO A 125 -9.33 -13.69 40.18
C PRO A 125 -10.41 -12.88 39.49
N PHE A 126 -11.52 -12.61 40.16
CA PHE A 126 -12.66 -11.89 39.54
C PHE A 126 -12.32 -10.43 39.25
N THR A 127 -11.65 -9.74 40.16
CA THR A 127 -11.23 -8.33 39.95
C THR A 127 -10.21 -8.21 38.83
N ASN A 128 -9.30 -9.17 38.70
CA ASN A 128 -8.29 -9.20 37.63
C ASN A 128 -8.89 -9.53 36.26
N VAL A 129 -9.80 -10.48 36.20
CA VAL A 129 -10.56 -10.78 34.97
C VAL A 129 -11.38 -9.57 34.55
N SER A 130 -12.04 -8.90 35.50
CA SER A 130 -12.82 -7.68 35.24
C SER A 130 -11.93 -6.55 34.68
N ASN A 131 -10.77 -6.29 35.30
CA ASN A 131 -9.82 -5.28 34.82
C ASN A 131 -9.30 -5.60 33.42
N SER A 132 -8.96 -6.86 33.12
CA SER A 132 -8.55 -7.31 31.80
C SER A 132 -9.66 -7.14 30.78
N PHE A 133 -10.89 -7.40 31.15
CA PHE A 133 -12.08 -7.24 30.31
C PHE A 133 -12.32 -5.75 29.99
N TYR A 134 -12.30 -4.87 31.00
CA TYR A 134 -12.42 -3.42 30.78
C TYR A 134 -11.33 -2.87 29.88
N ALA A 135 -10.07 -3.28 30.05
CA ALA A 135 -8.98 -2.86 29.20
C ALA A 135 -9.15 -3.31 27.74
N ARG A 136 -9.63 -4.54 27.51
CA ARG A 136 -9.97 -5.05 26.18
C ARG A 136 -11.13 -4.29 25.56
N GLN A 137 -12.21 -4.03 26.32
CA GLN A 137 -13.34 -3.23 25.86
C GLN A 137 -12.92 -1.81 25.48
N ALA A 138 -12.13 -1.13 26.32
CA ALA A 138 -11.61 0.20 26.03
C ALA A 138 -10.79 0.22 24.73
N SER A 139 -9.91 -0.77 24.54
CA SER A 139 -9.14 -0.94 23.31
C SER A 139 -10.04 -1.15 22.09
N THR A 140 -11.10 -1.96 22.21
CA THR A 140 -12.06 -2.20 21.12
C THR A 140 -12.84 -0.95 20.77
N LYS A 141 -13.36 -0.22 21.78
CA LYS A 141 -14.07 1.05 21.58
C LYS A 141 -13.17 2.10 20.92
N THR A 142 -11.93 2.23 21.38
CA THR A 142 -10.95 3.15 20.78
C THR A 142 -10.67 2.80 19.32
N ARG A 143 -10.47 1.52 18.99
CA ARG A 143 -10.29 1.07 17.60
C ARG A 143 -11.50 1.38 16.73
N ALA A 144 -12.70 1.11 17.23
CA ALA A 144 -13.94 1.43 16.50
C ALA A 144 -14.09 2.95 16.26
N ALA A 145 -13.78 3.78 17.25
CA ALA A 145 -13.78 5.23 17.11
C ALA A 145 -12.74 5.71 16.08
N HIS A 146 -11.53 5.14 16.08
CA HIS A 146 -10.51 5.44 15.07
C HIS A 146 -10.96 5.04 13.66
N GLN A 147 -11.57 3.87 13.50
CA GLN A 147 -12.11 3.43 12.21
C GLN A 147 -13.27 4.31 11.72
N ALA A 148 -14.17 4.72 12.62
CA ALA A 148 -15.27 5.63 12.28
C ALA A 148 -14.75 6.99 11.77
N ARG A 149 -13.79 7.58 12.48
CA ARG A 149 -13.12 8.82 12.06
C ARG A 149 -12.36 8.66 10.74
N ALA A 150 -11.66 7.55 10.55
CA ALA A 150 -10.97 7.27 9.30
C ALA A 150 -11.95 7.17 8.11
N ARG A 151 -13.12 6.54 8.30
CA ARG A 151 -14.18 6.47 7.27
C ARG A 151 -14.79 7.83 6.93
N SER A 152 -14.75 8.80 7.85
CA SER A 152 -15.12 10.19 7.56
C SER A 152 -14.00 11.03 6.94
N GLY A 153 -12.89 10.40 6.52
CA GLY A 153 -11.77 11.07 5.86
C GLY A 153 -10.80 11.80 6.80
N MET A 154 -10.95 11.65 8.11
CA MET A 154 -10.07 12.27 9.08
C MET A 154 -8.69 11.62 9.09
N PHE A 155 -7.64 12.41 9.04
CA PHE A 155 -6.27 11.93 9.17
C PHE A 155 -5.97 11.53 10.61
N MET A 156 -5.65 10.25 10.83
CA MET A 156 -5.45 9.67 12.15
C MET A 156 -3.97 9.52 12.57
N GLY A 157 -3.04 9.95 11.72
CA GLY A 157 -1.62 9.88 12.04
C GLY A 157 -1.21 10.88 13.13
N SER A 158 -0.31 10.51 14.03
CA SER A 158 0.25 11.41 15.03
C SER A 158 1.05 12.55 14.38
N ARG A 159 1.68 12.28 13.24
CA ARG A 159 2.55 13.17 12.50
C ARG A 159 2.07 13.29 11.05
N ALA A 160 2.05 14.51 10.52
CA ALA A 160 1.76 14.73 9.10
C ALA A 160 2.84 14.11 8.21
N PRO A 161 2.51 13.53 7.04
CA PRO A 161 3.48 13.11 6.04
C PRO A 161 4.30 14.30 5.53
N PHE A 162 5.54 14.05 5.13
CA PHE A 162 6.41 15.08 4.53
C PHE A 162 5.74 15.67 3.28
N GLY A 163 5.68 16.98 3.17
CA GLY A 163 4.93 17.71 2.14
C GLY A 163 3.58 18.24 2.62
N TYR A 164 3.14 17.80 3.80
CA TYR A 164 1.94 18.30 4.47
C TYR A 164 2.22 18.70 5.90
N GLN A 165 1.37 19.54 6.44
CA GLN A 165 1.24 19.83 7.86
C GLN A 165 -0.20 19.64 8.31
N LYS A 166 -0.40 19.48 9.62
CA LYS A 166 -1.75 19.45 10.18
C LYS A 166 -2.32 20.87 10.22
N ASP A 167 -3.59 20.99 9.88
CA ASP A 167 -4.31 22.24 10.01
C ASP A 167 -4.30 22.67 11.50
N PRO A 168 -3.92 23.92 11.80
CA PRO A 168 -3.97 24.44 13.17
C PRO A 168 -5.35 24.40 13.80
N ASP A 169 -6.41 24.56 12.99
CA ASP A 169 -7.81 24.59 13.44
C ASP A 169 -8.43 23.20 13.50
N ASP A 170 -7.98 22.27 12.63
CA ASP A 170 -8.40 20.85 12.62
C ASP A 170 -7.20 19.91 12.50
N ARG A 171 -6.77 19.33 13.61
CA ARG A 171 -5.65 18.38 13.67
C ARG A 171 -5.86 17.08 12.86
N HIS A 172 -7.07 16.86 12.38
CA HIS A 172 -7.42 15.70 11.54
C HIS A 172 -7.47 16.03 10.05
N HIS A 173 -7.25 17.29 9.67
CA HIS A 173 -7.12 17.75 8.30
C HIS A 173 -5.64 17.99 7.94
N LEU A 174 -5.28 17.70 6.68
CA LEU A 174 -3.94 17.94 6.15
C LEU A 174 -3.99 19.15 5.21
N ILE A 175 -3.07 20.09 5.41
CA ILE A 175 -2.85 21.22 4.51
C ILE A 175 -1.46 21.13 3.89
N VAL A 176 -1.30 21.68 2.68
CA VAL A 176 0.00 21.63 1.97
C VAL A 176 1.03 22.48 2.71
N ASP A 177 2.23 21.93 2.87
CA ASP A 177 3.43 22.61 3.33
C ASP A 177 4.30 22.94 2.11
N PRO A 178 4.25 24.15 1.54
CA PRO A 178 4.80 24.45 0.22
C PRO A 178 6.28 24.05 0.06
N PRO A 179 7.22 24.40 0.97
CA PRO A 179 8.63 24.02 0.81
C PRO A 179 8.86 22.50 0.75
N ALA A 180 8.16 21.74 1.59
CA ALA A 180 8.27 20.28 1.62
C ALA A 180 7.49 19.63 0.47
N ALA A 181 6.37 20.21 0.05
CA ALA A 181 5.54 19.75 -1.07
C ALA A 181 6.30 19.81 -2.40
N ASP A 182 7.05 20.89 -2.64
CA ASP A 182 7.86 21.02 -3.86
C ASP A 182 8.94 19.94 -3.94
N VAL A 183 9.55 19.58 -2.81
CA VAL A 183 10.51 18.45 -2.76
C VAL A 183 9.82 17.12 -3.10
N VAL A 184 8.59 16.90 -2.61
CA VAL A 184 7.82 15.70 -2.96
C VAL A 184 7.52 15.67 -4.46
N ARG A 185 7.05 16.76 -5.04
CA ARG A 185 6.80 16.89 -6.49
C ARG A 185 8.07 16.60 -7.31
N ASP A 186 9.22 17.15 -6.87
CA ASP A 186 10.51 16.91 -7.51
C ASP A 186 10.92 15.42 -7.43
N ILE A 187 10.69 14.75 -6.30
CA ILE A 187 10.97 13.31 -6.14
C ILE A 187 10.15 12.49 -7.13
N PHE A 188 8.85 12.76 -7.27
CA PHE A 188 8.01 12.07 -8.25
C PHE A 188 8.47 12.32 -9.69
N ARG A 189 8.80 13.57 -10.05
CA ARG A 189 9.32 13.92 -11.38
C ARG A 189 10.65 13.22 -11.67
N MET A 190 11.62 13.32 -10.75
CA MET A 190 12.93 12.67 -10.90
C MET A 190 12.78 11.16 -11.12
N PHE A 191 11.88 10.50 -10.40
CA PHE A 191 11.64 9.07 -10.59
C PHE A 191 11.00 8.77 -11.95
N ALA A 192 10.04 9.58 -12.37
CA ALA A 192 9.40 9.49 -13.68
C ALA A 192 10.42 9.69 -14.82
N ASP A 193 11.39 10.58 -14.63
CA ASP A 193 12.51 10.81 -15.56
C ASP A 193 13.56 9.67 -15.53
N GLY A 194 13.33 8.61 -14.73
CA GLY A 194 14.19 7.43 -14.69
C GLY A 194 15.42 7.56 -13.80
N ILE A 195 15.45 8.57 -12.92
CA ILE A 195 16.52 8.70 -11.92
C ILE A 195 16.29 7.65 -10.83
N GLY A 196 17.29 6.82 -10.56
CA GLY A 196 17.23 5.79 -9.54
C GLY A 196 17.32 6.34 -8.11
N TYR A 197 16.86 5.58 -7.13
CA TYR A 197 16.80 6.00 -5.72
C TYR A 197 18.13 6.54 -5.18
N VAL A 198 19.24 5.83 -5.45
CA VAL A 198 20.58 6.22 -4.97
C VAL A 198 21.03 7.55 -5.62
N ARG A 199 20.71 7.77 -6.88
CA ARG A 199 21.06 9.03 -7.56
C ARG A 199 20.21 10.18 -7.01
N MET A 200 18.93 9.95 -6.74
CA MET A 200 18.05 10.95 -6.11
C MET A 200 18.57 11.37 -4.74
N THR A 201 19.01 10.42 -3.89
CA THR A 201 19.60 10.80 -2.57
C THR A 201 20.81 11.72 -2.70
N LYS A 202 21.65 11.51 -3.72
CA LYS A 202 22.80 12.38 -4.01
C LYS A 202 22.36 13.77 -4.45
N ILE A 203 21.42 13.85 -5.40
CA ILE A 203 20.88 15.12 -5.91
C ILE A 203 20.26 15.94 -4.77
N LEU A 204 19.45 15.32 -3.91
CA LEU A 204 18.82 16.01 -2.78
C LEU A 204 19.86 16.50 -1.77
N ARG A 205 20.91 15.72 -1.53
CA ARG A 205 22.05 16.12 -0.69
C ARG A 205 22.83 17.29 -1.30
N GLU A 206 23.15 17.22 -2.58
CA GLU A 206 23.88 18.27 -3.31
C GLU A 206 23.09 19.58 -3.34
N LYS A 207 21.77 19.52 -3.42
CA LYS A 207 20.85 20.67 -3.31
C LYS A 207 20.68 21.20 -1.87
N GLY A 208 21.24 20.54 -0.86
CA GLY A 208 21.08 20.94 0.53
C GLY A 208 19.65 20.79 1.06
N VAL A 209 18.87 19.82 0.54
CA VAL A 209 17.49 19.58 0.95
C VAL A 209 17.46 18.76 2.23
N LEU A 210 16.79 19.27 3.26
CA LEU A 210 16.60 18.56 4.53
C LEU A 210 15.82 17.25 4.33
N ASN A 211 16.29 16.17 4.93
CA ASN A 211 15.52 14.93 4.96
C ASN A 211 14.23 15.09 5.81
N PRO A 212 13.20 14.24 5.64
CA PRO A 212 11.91 14.40 6.31
C PRO A 212 11.99 14.49 7.84
N GLN A 213 12.93 13.77 8.45
CA GLN A 213 13.12 13.81 9.91
C GLN A 213 13.76 15.12 10.36
N ALA A 214 14.80 15.58 9.66
CA ALA A 214 15.47 16.84 9.97
C ALA A 214 14.53 18.03 9.78
N TYR A 215 13.76 18.04 8.70
CA TYR A 215 12.74 19.05 8.42
C TYR A 215 11.67 19.10 9.53
N PHE A 216 11.17 17.95 9.94
CA PHE A 216 10.22 17.87 11.04
C PHE A 216 10.80 18.42 12.35
N ASN A 217 12.03 18.02 12.69
CA ASN A 217 12.68 18.46 13.93
C ASN A 217 12.98 19.96 13.94
N GLN A 218 13.28 20.55 12.79
CA GLN A 218 13.47 21.99 12.66
C GLN A 218 12.19 22.76 13.02
N ASN A 219 11.04 22.25 12.56
CA ASN A 219 9.74 22.89 12.80
C ASN A 219 9.14 22.51 14.18
N ASN A 220 9.70 21.48 14.86
CA ASN A 220 9.21 20.96 16.14
C ASN A 220 10.36 20.68 17.11
N PRO A 221 11.09 21.70 17.58
CA PRO A 221 12.34 21.52 18.34
C PRO A 221 12.18 20.78 19.68
N ASN A 222 10.96 20.74 20.24
CA ASN A 222 10.65 20.09 21.50
C ASN A 222 10.18 18.63 21.38
N TYR A 223 10.00 18.10 20.15
CA TYR A 223 9.29 16.85 19.96
C TYR A 223 10.17 15.60 20.07
N TYR A 224 11.45 15.62 19.70
CA TYR A 224 12.33 14.45 19.84
C TYR A 224 13.81 14.80 19.67
N LYS A 225 14.62 14.44 20.62
CA LYS A 225 16.09 14.56 20.56
C LYS A 225 16.70 13.24 20.08
N SER A 226 16.50 12.85 18.84
CA SER A 226 17.28 11.75 18.23
C SER A 226 18.53 12.29 17.55
N ASP A 227 19.63 11.55 17.57
CA ASP A 227 20.90 11.92 16.93
C ASP A 227 20.81 12.06 15.38
N TYR A 228 19.66 11.81 14.80
CA TYR A 228 19.37 11.95 13.37
C TYR A 228 19.52 13.38 12.83
N TRP A 229 19.43 14.40 13.68
CA TRP A 229 19.67 15.80 13.28
C TRP A 229 21.13 16.10 12.92
N ARG A 230 22.09 15.22 13.30
CA ARG A 230 23.51 15.39 12.98
C ARG A 230 23.83 15.23 11.50
N LYS A 231 22.91 14.64 10.70
CA LYS A 231 23.06 14.48 9.26
C LYS A 231 21.79 14.93 8.53
N PRO A 232 21.46 16.22 8.57
CA PRO A 232 20.16 16.73 8.11
C PRO A 232 19.93 16.56 6.61
N PHE A 233 20.96 16.42 5.80
CA PHE A 233 20.89 16.27 4.35
C PHE A 233 21.08 14.83 3.88
N ASP A 234 21.25 13.88 4.79
CA ASP A 234 21.39 12.47 4.42
C ASP A 234 20.02 11.84 4.18
N TRP A 235 19.70 11.76 2.91
CA TRP A 235 18.52 11.03 2.44
C TRP A 235 18.82 9.53 2.30
N HIS A 236 17.87 8.70 2.67
CA HIS A 236 17.90 7.25 2.45
C HIS A 236 17.01 6.86 1.29
N ALA A 237 17.43 5.86 0.51
CA ALA A 237 16.64 5.31 -0.58
C ALA A 237 15.26 4.77 -0.10
N SER A 238 15.21 4.23 1.12
CA SER A 238 13.96 3.79 1.76
C SER A 238 12.99 4.94 2.02
N SER A 239 13.49 6.12 2.43
CA SER A 239 12.64 7.30 2.65
C SER A 239 12.02 7.79 1.35
N ILE A 240 12.80 7.83 0.25
CA ILE A 240 12.29 8.17 -1.08
C ILE A 240 11.24 7.16 -1.53
N ARG A 241 11.51 5.87 -1.34
CA ARG A 241 10.57 4.81 -1.68
C ARG A 241 9.26 4.94 -0.89
N THR A 242 9.33 5.20 0.41
CA THR A 242 8.15 5.43 1.26
C THR A 242 7.31 6.61 0.77
N ILE A 243 7.96 7.69 0.30
CA ILE A 243 7.26 8.83 -0.30
C ILE A 243 6.54 8.39 -1.58
N LEU A 244 7.23 7.72 -2.50
CA LEU A 244 6.65 7.29 -3.77
C LEU A 244 5.52 6.25 -3.62
N GLU A 245 5.49 5.48 -2.53
CA GLU A 245 4.48 4.44 -2.25
C GLU A 245 3.30 4.95 -1.38
N ASN A 246 3.30 6.22 -0.98
CA ASN A 246 2.29 6.72 -0.05
C ASN A 246 1.12 7.41 -0.79
N PRO A 247 -0.09 6.80 -0.83
CA PRO A 247 -1.24 7.34 -1.55
C PRO A 247 -1.80 8.65 -0.97
N VAL A 248 -1.29 9.11 0.18
CA VAL A 248 -1.64 10.43 0.72
C VAL A 248 -1.35 11.56 -0.28
N TYR A 249 -0.34 11.41 -1.13
CA TYR A 249 0.01 12.42 -2.13
C TYR A 249 -1.00 12.55 -3.28
N LEU A 250 -1.97 11.63 -3.37
CA LEU A 250 -3.15 11.71 -4.24
C LEU A 250 -4.36 12.39 -3.57
N GLY A 251 -4.19 12.97 -2.38
CA GLY A 251 -5.31 13.51 -1.61
C GLY A 251 -6.17 12.44 -0.92
N LYS A 252 -5.62 11.23 -0.70
CA LYS A 252 -6.33 10.10 -0.10
C LYS A 252 -5.85 9.84 1.32
N VAL A 253 -6.77 9.62 2.25
CA VAL A 253 -6.45 9.08 3.57
C VAL A 253 -6.58 7.55 3.52
N VAL A 254 -5.50 6.86 3.91
CA VAL A 254 -5.47 5.41 4.03
C VAL A 254 -5.22 5.02 5.48
N PHE A 255 -6.16 4.32 6.08
CA PHE A 255 -6.08 3.82 7.44
C PHE A 255 -6.12 2.30 7.47
N GLY A 256 -5.40 1.70 8.42
CA GLY A 256 -5.44 0.25 8.64
C GLY A 256 -4.35 -0.54 7.91
N ARG A 257 -3.32 0.09 7.32
CA ARG A 257 -2.19 -0.59 6.64
C ARG A 257 -1.42 -1.55 7.53
N SER A 258 -1.52 -1.40 8.83
CA SER A 258 -0.96 -2.33 9.82
C SER A 258 -1.81 -2.36 11.07
N LYS A 259 -1.87 -3.50 11.73
CA LYS A 259 -2.57 -3.71 13.01
C LYS A 259 -1.64 -4.38 14.02
N THR A 260 -1.89 -4.15 15.31
CA THR A 260 -1.23 -4.95 16.36
C THR A 260 -1.81 -6.36 16.34
N LYS A 261 -0.95 -7.38 16.46
CA LYS A 261 -1.34 -8.79 16.41
C LYS A 261 -2.38 -9.15 17.47
N GLY A 262 -2.27 -8.56 18.65
CA GLY A 262 -3.21 -8.80 19.75
C GLY A 262 -3.14 -7.75 20.84
N PHE A 263 -3.95 -7.92 21.89
CA PHE A 263 -3.95 -7.02 23.04
C PHE A 263 -2.62 -7.11 23.83
N PHE A 264 -2.10 -8.30 24.00
CA PHE A 264 -0.84 -8.56 24.69
C PHE A 264 0.37 -8.54 23.74
N ASP A 265 0.20 -8.93 22.50
CA ASP A 265 1.25 -8.91 21.48
C ASP A 265 1.19 -7.58 20.72
N LYS A 266 2.07 -6.66 21.06
CA LYS A 266 2.16 -5.31 20.47
C LYS A 266 2.88 -5.28 19.12
N ARG A 267 3.39 -6.41 18.62
CA ARG A 267 4.02 -6.48 17.29
C ARG A 267 3.03 -6.07 16.22
N ARG A 268 3.47 -5.20 15.33
CA ARG A 268 2.68 -4.76 14.18
C ARG A 268 2.82 -5.76 13.05
N VAL A 269 1.71 -6.09 12.43
CA VAL A 269 1.63 -6.90 11.23
C VAL A 269 0.96 -6.08 10.14
N GLU A 270 1.43 -6.23 8.90
CA GLU A 270 0.79 -5.64 7.74
C GLU A 270 -0.58 -6.30 7.53
N THR A 271 -1.52 -5.52 7.03
CA THR A 271 -2.86 -5.97 6.69
C THR A 271 -3.00 -6.09 5.18
N ASP A 272 -3.92 -6.93 4.72
CA ASP A 272 -4.28 -6.99 3.31
C ASP A 272 -4.90 -5.66 2.85
N GLU A 273 -4.71 -5.30 1.58
CA GLU A 273 -5.27 -4.07 1.00
C GLU A 273 -6.79 -4.03 1.08
N SER A 274 -7.46 -5.18 1.07
CA SER A 274 -8.91 -5.30 1.23
C SER A 274 -9.43 -4.87 2.63
N GLU A 275 -8.57 -4.87 3.64
CA GLU A 275 -8.88 -4.41 5.00
C GLU A 275 -8.68 -2.89 5.18
N TRP A 276 -8.09 -2.20 4.21
CA TRP A 276 -7.78 -0.78 4.33
C TRP A 276 -9.04 0.07 4.18
N ILE A 277 -9.12 1.11 4.99
CA ILE A 277 -10.11 2.18 4.83
C ILE A 277 -9.45 3.26 3.98
N VAL A 278 -9.93 3.42 2.75
CA VAL A 278 -9.42 4.43 1.80
C VAL A 278 -10.54 5.45 1.58
N VAL A 279 -10.22 6.72 1.77
CA VAL A 279 -11.15 7.83 1.53
C VAL A 279 -10.45 8.81 0.59
N ASP A 280 -11.10 9.09 -0.54
CA ASP A 280 -10.60 10.00 -1.57
C ASP A 280 -10.93 11.46 -1.27
N ASN A 281 -10.18 12.39 -1.87
CA ASN A 281 -10.43 13.83 -1.83
C ASN A 281 -10.56 14.42 -0.41
N THR A 282 -9.73 13.97 0.51
CA THR A 282 -9.72 14.44 1.90
C THR A 282 -8.86 15.70 2.10
N HIS A 283 -7.93 15.97 1.20
CA HIS A 283 -7.01 17.11 1.21
C HIS A 283 -6.46 17.34 -0.20
N GLU A 284 -5.76 18.47 -0.42
CA GLU A 284 -5.17 18.79 -1.71
C GLU A 284 -4.11 17.77 -2.13
N ALA A 285 -4.23 17.24 -3.36
CA ALA A 285 -3.26 16.31 -3.92
C ALA A 285 -1.97 17.01 -4.35
N LEU A 286 -0.80 16.46 -4.06
CA LEU A 286 0.49 16.97 -4.53
C LEU A 286 0.88 16.45 -5.91
N VAL A 287 0.34 15.31 -6.32
CA VAL A 287 0.62 14.64 -7.59
C VAL A 287 -0.68 14.27 -8.29
N THR A 288 -0.65 14.30 -9.62
CA THR A 288 -1.79 13.85 -10.43
C THR A 288 -1.88 12.33 -10.48
N GLN A 289 -3.06 11.80 -10.76
CA GLN A 289 -3.28 10.36 -10.87
C GLN A 289 -2.40 9.75 -11.98
N GLU A 290 -2.24 10.45 -13.12
CA GLU A 290 -1.43 9.96 -14.24
C GLU A 290 0.06 9.80 -13.85
N LEU A 291 0.62 10.81 -13.15
CA LEU A 291 2.01 10.76 -12.67
C LEU A 291 2.20 9.62 -11.65
N TRP A 292 1.23 9.46 -10.75
CA TRP A 292 1.21 8.39 -9.77
C TRP A 292 1.22 7.01 -10.45
N ASP A 293 0.30 6.78 -11.39
CA ASP A 293 0.17 5.49 -12.08
C ASP A 293 1.42 5.17 -12.90
N THR A 294 1.98 6.17 -13.58
CA THR A 294 3.25 6.03 -14.31
C THR A 294 4.38 5.62 -13.37
N VAL A 295 4.55 6.32 -12.26
CA VAL A 295 5.58 6.02 -11.26
C VAL A 295 5.40 4.59 -10.71
N HIS A 296 4.18 4.18 -10.34
CA HIS A 296 3.92 2.85 -9.80
C HIS A 296 4.11 1.74 -10.83
N GLN A 297 3.74 1.96 -12.10
CA GLN A 297 4.09 1.03 -13.19
C GLN A 297 5.61 0.91 -13.32
N MET A 298 6.31 2.04 -13.26
CA MET A 298 7.77 2.07 -13.28
C MET A 298 8.39 1.34 -12.08
N MET A 299 7.81 1.38 -10.90
CA MET A 299 8.27 0.67 -9.70
C MET A 299 8.08 -0.86 -9.81
N ARG A 300 6.99 -1.31 -10.42
CA ARG A 300 6.70 -2.76 -10.64
C ARG A 300 7.63 -3.40 -11.65
N ALA A 301 8.17 -2.63 -12.62
CA ALA A 301 9.11 -3.15 -13.60
C ALA A 301 10.46 -3.46 -12.94
N LYS A 302 11.00 -4.68 -13.18
CA LYS A 302 12.36 -5.03 -12.72
C LYS A 302 13.36 -4.15 -13.47
N ARG A 303 13.94 -3.17 -12.81
CA ARG A 303 14.86 -2.18 -13.36
C ARG A 303 16.25 -2.37 -12.78
N ARG A 304 17.27 -2.28 -13.66
CA ARG A 304 18.67 -2.21 -13.23
C ARG A 304 19.19 -0.82 -13.57
N GLU A 305 19.69 -0.12 -12.57
CA GLU A 305 20.37 1.15 -12.74
C GLU A 305 21.73 0.91 -13.44
N ASN A 306 22.14 1.85 -14.28
CA ASN A 306 23.50 1.88 -14.83
C ASN A 306 24.50 2.38 -13.76
N ALA A 307 25.79 2.50 -14.12
CA ALA A 307 26.82 2.99 -13.20
C ALA A 307 26.59 4.46 -12.76
N SER A 308 25.84 5.25 -13.53
CA SER A 308 25.46 6.64 -13.18
C SER A 308 24.18 6.72 -12.32
N GLY A 309 23.53 5.60 -12.02
CA GLY A 309 22.29 5.56 -11.22
C GLY A 309 21.05 5.92 -12.04
N GLU A 310 21.10 5.79 -13.36
CA GLU A 310 19.99 6.05 -14.28
C GLU A 310 19.41 4.73 -14.79
N VAL A 311 18.12 4.69 -14.98
CA VAL A 311 17.43 3.56 -15.61
C VAL A 311 17.29 3.83 -17.09
N GLN A 312 17.61 2.83 -17.94
CA GLN A 312 17.46 3.01 -19.39
C GLN A 312 15.97 3.23 -19.76
N PRO A 313 15.66 4.14 -20.72
CA PRO A 313 14.29 4.58 -21.00
C PRO A 313 13.32 3.44 -21.35
N PHE A 314 13.75 2.42 -22.09
CA PHE A 314 12.92 1.30 -22.52
C PHE A 314 12.88 0.12 -21.51
N ALA A 315 13.29 0.33 -20.26
CA ALA A 315 13.34 -0.75 -19.26
C ALA A 315 11.96 -1.39 -19.03
N GLY A 316 11.89 -2.70 -19.26
CA GLY A 316 10.66 -3.46 -19.09
C GLY A 316 9.67 -3.40 -20.24
N LEU A 317 9.82 -2.47 -21.20
CA LEU A 317 8.89 -2.27 -22.31
C LEU A 317 9.18 -3.20 -23.51
N VAL A 318 10.45 -3.52 -23.78
CA VAL A 318 10.84 -4.29 -24.97
C VAL A 318 10.70 -5.78 -24.74
N LYS A 319 9.90 -6.45 -25.56
CA LYS A 319 9.55 -7.87 -25.49
C LYS A 319 9.94 -8.63 -26.75
N CYS A 320 10.20 -9.91 -26.61
CA CYS A 320 10.45 -10.82 -27.72
C CYS A 320 9.11 -11.28 -28.31
N ALA A 321 9.00 -11.29 -29.64
CA ALA A 321 7.80 -11.75 -30.35
C ALA A 321 7.51 -13.23 -30.09
N ASP A 322 8.54 -14.09 -30.05
CA ASP A 322 8.37 -15.55 -29.98
C ASP A 322 8.14 -16.03 -28.53
N CYS A 323 9.01 -15.61 -27.59
CA CYS A 323 8.96 -16.14 -26.23
C CYS A 323 8.33 -15.19 -25.19
N GLY A 324 7.92 -13.97 -25.59
CA GLY A 324 7.32 -12.97 -24.72
C GLY A 324 8.26 -12.38 -23.63
N SER A 325 9.47 -12.91 -23.49
CA SER A 325 10.41 -12.43 -22.47
C SER A 325 10.95 -11.05 -22.81
N SER A 326 11.40 -10.32 -21.76
CA SER A 326 12.01 -9.01 -21.96
C SER A 326 13.35 -9.10 -22.70
N LEU A 327 13.59 -8.17 -23.60
CA LEU A 327 14.91 -7.98 -24.21
C LEU A 327 15.79 -7.20 -23.22
N ASN A 328 17.00 -7.71 -23.00
CA ASN A 328 17.99 -7.06 -22.15
C ASN A 328 18.79 -6.01 -22.94
N ALA A 329 18.93 -4.83 -22.37
CA ALA A 329 19.80 -3.79 -22.90
C ALA A 329 21.29 -4.16 -22.68
N SER A 330 22.10 -3.94 -23.70
CA SER A 330 23.56 -4.05 -23.65
C SER A 330 24.16 -2.66 -23.48
N TYR A 331 25.00 -2.49 -22.45
CA TYR A 331 25.68 -1.23 -22.16
C TYR A 331 27.18 -1.38 -22.36
N ASP A 332 27.77 -0.54 -23.21
CA ASP A 332 29.21 -0.47 -23.42
C ASP A 332 29.84 0.50 -22.41
N LYS A 333 30.51 -0.05 -21.42
CA LYS A 333 31.17 0.73 -20.35
C LYS A 333 32.28 1.66 -20.89
N ARG A 334 32.97 1.27 -21.99
CA ARG A 334 34.05 2.07 -22.59
C ARG A 334 33.51 3.30 -23.30
N LYS A 335 32.37 3.16 -23.96
CA LYS A 335 31.68 4.23 -24.70
C LYS A 335 30.63 4.98 -23.88
N GLY A 336 30.38 4.55 -22.63
CA GLY A 336 29.40 5.17 -21.75
C GLY A 336 27.95 5.19 -22.30
N ARG A 337 27.57 4.22 -23.17
CA ARG A 337 26.27 4.25 -23.86
C ARG A 337 25.67 2.87 -24.06
N TYR A 338 24.37 2.84 -24.24
CA TYR A 338 23.65 1.64 -24.64
C TYR A 338 23.92 1.33 -26.12
N THR A 339 24.09 0.05 -26.46
CA THR A 339 24.40 -0.41 -27.83
C THR A 339 23.21 -1.08 -28.50
N GLY A 340 22.38 -1.79 -27.77
CA GLY A 340 21.20 -2.48 -28.31
C GLY A 340 20.49 -3.35 -27.29
N PHE A 341 19.52 -4.10 -27.78
CA PHE A 341 18.72 -5.04 -27.02
C PHE A 341 18.87 -6.43 -27.59
N SER A 342 18.79 -7.46 -26.75
CA SER A 342 18.80 -8.87 -27.14
C SER A 342 17.89 -9.71 -26.27
N CYS A 343 17.24 -10.72 -26.86
CA CYS A 343 16.37 -11.64 -26.15
C CYS A 343 17.13 -12.36 -25.03
N TRP A 344 16.59 -12.29 -23.79
CA TRP A 344 17.20 -12.92 -22.63
C TRP A 344 17.23 -14.46 -22.74
N VAL A 345 16.14 -15.06 -23.25
CA VAL A 345 16.02 -16.52 -23.43
C VAL A 345 17.03 -17.01 -24.46
N TYR A 346 17.12 -16.35 -25.62
CA TYR A 346 18.12 -16.70 -26.62
C TYR A 346 19.55 -16.57 -26.11
N LYS A 347 19.84 -15.50 -25.37
CA LYS A 347 21.19 -15.27 -24.83
C LYS A 347 21.63 -16.33 -23.81
N ASN A 348 20.70 -16.88 -23.01
CA ASN A 348 21.03 -17.86 -21.97
C ASN A 348 20.83 -19.31 -22.43
N TYR A 349 19.89 -19.59 -23.32
CA TYR A 349 19.52 -20.97 -23.71
C TYR A 349 19.74 -21.28 -25.20
N GLY A 350 20.12 -20.27 -26.00
CA GLY A 350 20.40 -20.42 -27.41
C GLY A 350 19.17 -20.75 -28.26
N LYS A 351 19.43 -21.30 -29.45
CA LYS A 351 18.39 -21.61 -30.45
C LYS A 351 17.38 -22.69 -30.03
N SER A 352 17.67 -23.43 -28.95
CA SER A 352 16.78 -24.50 -28.47
C SER A 352 15.45 -23.96 -27.88
N ARG A 353 15.42 -22.69 -27.46
CA ARG A 353 14.24 -22.11 -26.80
C ARG A 353 13.71 -20.82 -27.43
N CYS A 354 14.52 -20.12 -28.23
CA CYS A 354 14.10 -18.91 -28.92
C CYS A 354 15.03 -18.60 -30.10
N THR A 355 14.57 -17.84 -31.08
CA THR A 355 15.39 -17.35 -32.17
C THR A 355 16.09 -16.03 -31.82
N SER A 356 16.97 -15.52 -32.72
CA SER A 356 17.79 -14.35 -32.42
C SER A 356 17.00 -13.06 -32.62
N HIS A 357 16.48 -12.51 -31.52
CA HIS A 357 15.81 -11.21 -31.48
C HIS A 357 16.77 -10.17 -30.91
N ALA A 358 17.30 -9.31 -31.78
CA ALA A 358 18.20 -8.22 -31.38
C ALA A 358 17.97 -6.98 -32.21
N ILE A 359 17.95 -5.80 -31.56
CA ILE A 359 17.76 -4.51 -32.22
C ILE A 359 18.76 -3.48 -31.65
N GLY A 360 19.29 -2.59 -32.52
CA GLY A 360 20.19 -1.51 -32.09
C GLY A 360 19.47 -0.45 -31.26
N TRP A 361 20.16 0.10 -30.27
CA TRP A 361 19.62 1.18 -29.44
C TRP A 361 19.16 2.38 -30.25
N LYS A 362 20.05 2.91 -31.12
CA LYS A 362 19.73 4.08 -31.93
C LYS A 362 18.52 3.83 -32.83
N THR A 363 18.47 2.67 -33.48
CA THR A 363 17.40 2.27 -34.37
C THR A 363 16.06 2.21 -33.67
N LEU A 364 16.01 1.57 -32.48
CA LEU A 364 14.77 1.49 -31.70
C LEU A 364 14.32 2.86 -31.21
N ASN A 365 15.29 3.67 -30.69
CA ASN A 365 15.00 4.99 -30.18
C ASN A 365 14.44 5.92 -31.27
N GLN A 366 15.05 5.93 -32.43
CA GLN A 366 14.60 6.75 -33.57
C GLN A 366 13.23 6.30 -34.09
N LEU A 367 13.03 5.01 -34.23
CA LEU A 367 11.77 4.43 -34.70
C LEU A 367 10.61 4.79 -33.76
N VAL A 368 10.78 4.60 -32.46
CA VAL A 368 9.72 4.93 -31.48
C VAL A 368 9.47 6.43 -31.43
N LEU A 369 10.51 7.25 -31.52
CA LEU A 369 10.38 8.71 -31.55
C LEU A 369 9.60 9.20 -32.79
N GLU A 370 9.92 8.66 -33.95
CA GLU A 370 9.24 9.00 -35.21
C GLU A 370 7.79 8.52 -35.20
N ASP A 371 7.52 7.32 -34.69
CA ASP A 371 6.17 6.79 -34.60
C ASP A 371 5.27 7.63 -33.64
N ILE A 372 5.78 7.99 -32.45
CA ILE A 372 5.05 8.88 -31.53
C ILE A 372 4.78 10.24 -32.19
N ARG A 373 5.78 10.84 -32.84
CA ARG A 373 5.62 12.13 -33.52
C ARG A 373 4.57 12.05 -34.61
N ARG A 374 4.62 11.03 -35.47
CA ARG A 374 3.66 10.83 -36.55
C ARG A 374 2.23 10.76 -36.01
N ASN A 375 2.01 9.90 -35.03
CA ASN A 375 0.70 9.74 -34.39
C ASN A 375 0.23 11.03 -33.70
N ALA A 376 1.14 11.77 -33.03
CA ALA A 376 0.81 13.03 -32.38
C ALA A 376 0.42 14.14 -33.40
N VAL A 377 1.11 14.20 -34.53
CA VAL A 377 0.79 15.16 -35.60
C VAL A 377 -0.55 14.82 -36.27
N GLU A 378 -0.80 13.56 -36.57
CA GLU A 378 -2.07 13.12 -37.15
C GLU A 378 -3.25 13.37 -36.23
N ALA A 379 -3.11 12.99 -34.93
CA ALA A 379 -4.12 13.25 -33.91
C ALA A 379 -4.43 14.75 -33.73
N ARG A 380 -3.41 15.61 -33.91
CA ARG A 380 -3.60 17.06 -33.79
C ARG A 380 -4.21 17.69 -35.02
N ARG A 381 -3.96 17.12 -36.20
CA ARG A 381 -4.46 17.63 -37.49
C ARG A 381 -5.97 17.48 -37.60
N SER A 382 -6.51 16.33 -37.26
CA SER A 382 -7.94 16.06 -37.20
C SER A 382 -8.23 15.04 -36.11
N ALA A 383 -8.64 15.53 -34.94
CA ALA A 383 -8.97 14.66 -33.80
C ALA A 383 -10.11 13.69 -34.14
N GLN A 384 -11.07 14.16 -34.92
CA GLN A 384 -12.25 13.38 -35.29
C GLN A 384 -11.87 12.23 -36.25
N ASP A 385 -11.13 12.52 -37.31
CA ASP A 385 -10.71 11.50 -38.28
C ASP A 385 -9.78 10.47 -37.65
N TYR A 386 -8.89 10.92 -36.75
CA TYR A 386 -7.97 10.05 -36.04
C TYR A 386 -8.71 9.16 -35.03
N MET A 387 -9.73 9.70 -34.34
CA MET A 387 -10.61 8.93 -33.45
C MET A 387 -11.37 7.87 -34.28
N GLU A 388 -11.97 8.24 -35.42
CA GLU A 388 -12.68 7.32 -36.31
C GLU A 388 -11.75 6.22 -36.83
N MET A 389 -10.51 6.56 -37.18
CA MET A 389 -9.48 5.59 -37.57
C MET A 389 -9.18 4.62 -36.43
N LEU A 390 -8.92 5.11 -35.20
CA LEU A 390 -8.65 4.25 -34.04
C LEU A 390 -9.84 3.37 -33.70
N VAL A 391 -11.05 3.90 -33.78
CA VAL A 391 -12.28 3.13 -33.60
C VAL A 391 -12.41 2.07 -34.70
N SER A 392 -12.15 2.40 -35.96
CA SER A 392 -12.26 1.44 -37.05
C SER A 392 -11.26 0.29 -36.94
N LEU A 393 -10.02 0.57 -36.49
CA LEU A 393 -9.00 -0.46 -36.24
C LEU A 393 -9.46 -1.50 -35.20
N HIS A 394 -10.28 -1.09 -34.25
CA HIS A 394 -10.78 -1.95 -33.16
C HIS A 394 -12.17 -2.55 -33.47
N THR A 395 -12.93 -1.99 -34.44
CA THR A 395 -14.38 -2.12 -34.42
C THR A 395 -14.98 -2.92 -35.61
N GLU A 396 -14.33 -3.09 -36.77
CA GLU A 396 -14.99 -3.77 -37.87
C GLU A 396 -15.38 -5.24 -37.56
N LYS A 397 -14.58 -5.97 -36.78
CA LYS A 397 -14.97 -7.29 -36.26
C LYS A 397 -15.77 -7.22 -34.96
N GLN A 398 -15.42 -6.32 -34.05
CA GLN A 398 -16.06 -6.20 -32.73
C GLN A 398 -17.46 -5.57 -32.81
N LYS A 399 -17.72 -4.61 -33.74
CA LYS A 399 -19.04 -3.96 -33.86
C LYS A 399 -20.13 -4.97 -34.23
N ALA A 400 -19.85 -5.86 -35.17
CA ALA A 400 -20.78 -6.91 -35.56
C ALA A 400 -21.02 -7.91 -34.38
N GLU A 401 -19.98 -8.21 -33.58
CA GLU A 401 -20.11 -9.06 -32.40
C GLU A 401 -20.86 -8.37 -31.26
N VAL A 402 -20.56 -7.09 -31.00
CA VAL A 402 -21.27 -6.30 -29.98
C VAL A 402 -22.75 -6.10 -30.35
N ASP A 403 -23.06 -5.84 -31.59
CA ASP A 403 -24.46 -5.76 -32.08
C ASP A 403 -25.16 -7.11 -31.99
N ARG A 404 -24.43 -8.20 -32.13
CA ARG A 404 -24.94 -9.55 -31.86
C ARG A 404 -25.20 -9.75 -30.37
N TYR A 405 -24.25 -9.41 -29.50
CA TYR A 405 -24.41 -9.51 -28.05
C TYR A 405 -25.54 -8.63 -27.52
N LYS A 406 -25.70 -7.40 -28.00
CA LYS A 406 -26.82 -6.51 -27.67
C LYS A 406 -28.18 -7.10 -28.07
N ARG A 407 -28.26 -7.75 -29.25
CA ARG A 407 -29.48 -8.45 -29.68
C ARG A 407 -29.77 -9.68 -28.85
N GLU A 408 -28.74 -10.43 -28.51
CA GLU A 408 -28.87 -11.63 -27.66
C GLU A 408 -29.24 -11.27 -26.22
N LEU A 409 -28.64 -10.21 -25.65
CA LEU A 409 -29.01 -9.69 -24.33
C LEU A 409 -30.49 -9.30 -24.25
N LYS A 410 -31.01 -8.61 -25.28
CA LYS A 410 -32.44 -8.27 -25.32
C LYS A 410 -33.35 -9.51 -25.35
N ARG A 411 -32.91 -10.60 -26.01
CA ARG A 411 -33.66 -11.86 -26.02
C ARG A 411 -33.64 -12.53 -24.66
N VAL A 412 -32.48 -12.56 -24.02
CA VAL A 412 -32.30 -13.12 -22.67
C VAL A 412 -33.13 -12.34 -21.64
N ASP A 413 -33.06 -11.00 -21.65
CA ASP A 413 -33.85 -10.15 -20.76
C ASP A 413 -35.36 -10.36 -20.94
N LYS A 414 -35.83 -10.45 -22.19
CA LYS A 414 -37.24 -10.74 -22.48
C LYS A 414 -37.65 -12.09 -21.91
N ARG A 415 -36.81 -13.13 -22.10
CA ARG A 415 -37.12 -14.48 -21.60
C ARG A 415 -37.09 -14.56 -20.08
N ILE A 416 -36.15 -13.89 -19.42
CA ILE A 416 -36.13 -13.77 -17.95
C ILE A 416 -37.43 -13.11 -17.44
N GLY A 417 -37.88 -12.04 -18.12
CA GLY A 417 -39.14 -11.37 -17.77
C GLY A 417 -40.41 -12.25 -17.96
N GLU A 418 -40.43 -13.10 -19.01
CA GLU A 418 -41.47 -14.08 -19.24
C GLU A 418 -41.48 -15.16 -18.14
N LEU A 419 -40.32 -15.71 -17.80
CA LEU A 419 -40.16 -16.71 -16.74
C LEU A 419 -40.54 -16.17 -15.37
N SER A 420 -40.18 -14.92 -15.04
CA SER A 420 -40.61 -14.27 -13.81
C SER A 420 -42.12 -14.17 -13.71
N LYS A 421 -42.82 -13.84 -14.81
CA LYS A 421 -44.30 -13.80 -14.84
C LYS A 421 -44.90 -15.20 -14.67
N ILE A 422 -44.30 -16.21 -15.31
CA ILE A 422 -44.77 -17.61 -15.21
C ILE A 422 -44.57 -18.12 -13.79
N LEU A 423 -43.40 -17.89 -13.17
CA LEU A 423 -43.10 -18.28 -11.81
C LEU A 423 -44.05 -17.61 -10.80
N ASN A 424 -44.26 -16.29 -10.92
CA ASN A 424 -45.18 -15.57 -10.05
C ASN A 424 -46.59 -16.14 -10.12
N LYS A 425 -47.07 -16.42 -11.35
CA LYS A 425 -48.37 -17.02 -11.54
C LYS A 425 -48.45 -18.46 -10.99
N LEU A 426 -47.37 -19.22 -11.12
CA LEU A 426 -47.24 -20.58 -10.61
C LEU A 426 -47.29 -20.59 -9.07
N TYR A 427 -46.64 -19.63 -8.42
CA TYR A 427 -46.69 -19.44 -6.97
C TYR A 427 -48.08 -19.02 -6.49
N GLU A 428 -48.75 -18.08 -7.20
CA GLU A 428 -50.13 -17.67 -6.88
C GLU A 428 -51.12 -18.81 -7.04
N ASP A 429 -51.04 -19.58 -8.14
CA ASP A 429 -51.96 -20.69 -8.41
C ASP A 429 -51.69 -21.87 -7.44
N ALA A 430 -50.46 -22.08 -6.98
CA ALA A 430 -50.15 -23.05 -5.92
C ALA A 430 -50.73 -22.61 -4.56
N ALA A 431 -50.53 -21.32 -4.20
CA ALA A 431 -51.08 -20.76 -2.95
C ALA A 431 -52.62 -20.77 -2.90
N LEU A 432 -53.26 -20.71 -4.07
CA LEU A 432 -54.73 -20.78 -4.22
C LEU A 432 -55.26 -22.21 -4.45
N GLU A 433 -54.43 -23.24 -4.28
CA GLU A 433 -54.76 -24.67 -4.49
C GLU A 433 -55.33 -25.00 -5.88
N LYS A 434 -55.05 -24.15 -6.90
CA LYS A 434 -55.51 -24.36 -8.29
C LYS A 434 -54.70 -25.38 -9.05
N ILE A 435 -53.47 -25.66 -8.59
CA ILE A 435 -52.59 -26.70 -9.13
C ILE A 435 -52.17 -27.66 -8.03
N SER A 436 -51.98 -28.95 -8.39
CA SER A 436 -51.55 -29.97 -7.42
C SER A 436 -50.09 -29.73 -7.00
N GLU A 437 -49.76 -30.07 -5.76
CA GLU A 437 -48.40 -29.98 -5.19
C GLU A 437 -47.35 -30.72 -6.05
N GLU A 438 -47.70 -31.90 -6.58
CA GLU A 438 -46.82 -32.67 -7.47
C GLU A 438 -46.46 -31.91 -8.78
N ARG A 439 -47.42 -31.20 -9.35
CA ARG A 439 -47.19 -30.38 -10.55
C ARG A 439 -46.35 -29.17 -10.24
N TYR A 440 -46.60 -28.52 -9.11
CA TYR A 440 -45.81 -27.40 -8.65
C TYR A 440 -44.35 -27.79 -8.45
N GLN A 441 -44.09 -28.87 -7.69
CA GLN A 441 -42.74 -29.38 -7.43
C GLN A 441 -41.99 -29.84 -8.68
N THR A 442 -42.70 -30.18 -9.74
CA THR A 442 -42.10 -30.56 -11.03
C THR A 442 -41.78 -29.34 -11.91
N MET A 443 -42.65 -28.33 -11.92
CA MET A 443 -42.54 -27.19 -12.85
C MET A 443 -41.71 -26.05 -12.29
N ALA A 444 -41.83 -25.70 -11.01
CA ALA A 444 -41.12 -24.59 -10.41
C ALA A 444 -39.56 -24.74 -10.51
N PRO A 445 -38.97 -25.88 -10.11
CA PRO A 445 -37.52 -26.06 -10.21
C PRO A 445 -37.00 -26.04 -11.64
N LYS A 446 -37.82 -26.41 -12.62
CA LYS A 446 -37.44 -26.34 -14.03
C LYS A 446 -37.29 -24.89 -14.50
N TYR A 447 -38.27 -24.06 -14.22
CA TYR A 447 -38.26 -22.65 -14.59
C TYR A 447 -37.24 -21.84 -13.80
N GLU A 448 -37.01 -22.16 -12.51
CA GLU A 448 -35.98 -21.56 -11.69
C GLU A 448 -34.56 -21.85 -12.22
N ARG A 449 -34.29 -23.10 -12.64
CA ARG A 449 -33.01 -23.48 -13.26
C ARG A 449 -32.80 -22.77 -14.59
N GLU A 450 -33.84 -22.68 -15.44
CA GLU A 450 -33.78 -21.93 -16.69
C GLU A 450 -33.51 -20.46 -16.44
N GLN A 451 -34.15 -19.85 -15.46
CA GLN A 451 -33.96 -18.47 -15.08
C GLN A 451 -32.54 -18.21 -14.56
N ALA A 452 -32.02 -19.08 -13.70
CA ALA A 452 -30.66 -18.98 -13.16
C ALA A 452 -29.59 -19.09 -14.28
N ALA A 453 -29.79 -20.03 -15.22
CA ALA A 453 -28.89 -20.16 -16.36
C ALA A 453 -28.89 -18.92 -17.28
N LEU A 454 -30.06 -18.35 -17.52
CA LEU A 454 -30.19 -17.12 -18.31
C LEU A 454 -29.66 -15.89 -17.60
N GLN A 455 -29.72 -15.84 -16.27
CA GLN A 455 -29.07 -14.77 -15.48
C GLN A 455 -27.54 -14.82 -15.62
N GLY A 456 -26.93 -16.00 -15.55
CA GLY A 456 -25.50 -16.17 -15.82
C GLY A 456 -25.12 -15.73 -17.23
N GLN A 457 -25.88 -16.15 -18.25
CA GLN A 457 -25.66 -15.72 -19.64
C GLN A 457 -25.82 -14.20 -19.82
N ARG A 458 -26.77 -13.57 -19.12
CA ARG A 458 -26.97 -12.12 -19.10
C ARG A 458 -25.75 -11.39 -18.58
N GLU A 459 -25.17 -11.87 -17.47
CA GLU A 459 -23.97 -11.28 -16.86
C GLU A 459 -22.76 -11.39 -17.79
N GLU A 460 -22.56 -12.53 -18.44
CA GLU A 460 -21.49 -12.73 -19.43
C GLU A 460 -21.63 -11.78 -20.63
N LEU A 461 -22.82 -11.69 -21.21
CA LEU A 461 -23.09 -10.77 -22.33
C LEU A 461 -22.92 -9.30 -21.94
N ALA A 462 -23.38 -8.90 -20.76
CA ALA A 462 -23.21 -7.55 -20.23
C ALA A 462 -21.73 -7.21 -20.01
N ALA A 463 -20.92 -8.16 -19.53
CA ALA A 463 -19.48 -7.99 -19.36
C ALA A 463 -18.76 -7.78 -20.70
N GLU A 464 -19.13 -8.54 -21.75
CA GLU A 464 -18.55 -8.38 -23.10
C GLU A 464 -18.93 -7.04 -23.75
N ILE A 465 -20.17 -6.58 -23.60
CA ILE A 465 -20.62 -5.26 -24.06
C ILE A 465 -19.86 -4.14 -23.32
N SER A 466 -19.72 -4.24 -21.99
CA SER A 466 -18.98 -3.26 -21.18
C SER A 466 -17.50 -3.15 -21.58
N LYS A 467 -16.85 -4.24 -21.99
CA LYS A 467 -15.47 -4.20 -22.51
C LYS A 467 -15.37 -3.35 -23.77
N SER A 468 -16.36 -3.40 -24.64
CA SER A 468 -16.37 -2.63 -25.89
C SER A 468 -16.64 -1.14 -25.66
N ASP A 469 -17.53 -0.79 -24.75
CA ASP A 469 -17.82 0.62 -24.41
C ASP A 469 -16.57 1.31 -23.82
N LYS A 470 -15.72 0.57 -23.08
CA LYS A 470 -14.43 1.06 -22.58
C LYS A 470 -13.43 1.46 -23.70
N VAL A 471 -13.58 0.93 -24.92
CA VAL A 471 -12.67 1.29 -26.01
C VAL A 471 -12.82 2.77 -26.38
N TYR A 472 -14.03 3.30 -26.41
CA TYR A 472 -14.27 4.72 -26.66
C TYR A 472 -13.70 5.61 -25.55
N GLU A 473 -13.94 5.25 -24.31
CA GLU A 473 -13.37 5.95 -23.14
C GLU A 473 -11.83 5.95 -23.18
N ASN A 474 -11.23 4.83 -23.54
CA ASN A 474 -9.80 4.69 -23.67
C ASN A 474 -9.21 5.58 -24.78
N ILE A 475 -9.89 5.68 -25.94
CA ILE A 475 -9.45 6.56 -27.04
C ILE A 475 -9.57 8.03 -26.63
N GLU A 476 -10.65 8.42 -25.96
CA GLU A 476 -10.82 9.77 -25.42
C GLU A 476 -9.74 10.14 -24.40
N GLN A 477 -9.28 9.18 -23.60
CA GLN A 477 -8.15 9.38 -22.68
C GLN A 477 -6.81 9.47 -23.40
N PHE A 478 -6.61 8.71 -24.48
CA PHE A 478 -5.36 8.68 -25.23
C PHE A 478 -5.10 9.97 -26.01
N LEU A 479 -6.11 10.56 -26.61
CA LEU A 479 -5.96 11.75 -27.47
C LEU A 479 -5.27 12.95 -26.78
N PRO A 480 -5.68 13.39 -25.59
CA PRO A 480 -5.01 14.48 -24.87
C PRO A 480 -3.57 14.15 -24.52
N LEU A 481 -3.28 12.87 -24.25
CA LEU A 481 -1.93 12.42 -23.90
C LEU A 481 -0.99 12.53 -25.10
N ILE A 482 -1.39 12.01 -26.27
CA ILE A 482 -0.53 12.02 -27.46
C ILE A 482 -0.30 13.44 -27.98
N TRP A 483 -1.26 14.36 -27.84
CA TRP A 483 -1.12 15.76 -28.28
C TRP A 483 0.00 16.53 -27.58
N LYS A 484 0.33 16.17 -26.35
CA LYS A 484 1.42 16.78 -25.59
C LYS A 484 2.77 16.59 -26.31
N TYR A 485 2.90 15.58 -27.17
CA TYR A 485 4.18 15.11 -27.71
C TYR A 485 4.41 15.42 -29.19
N THR A 486 3.70 16.37 -29.78
CA THR A 486 3.89 16.81 -31.18
C THR A 486 5.29 17.35 -31.47
N GLY A 487 5.94 17.94 -30.49
CA GLY A 487 7.26 18.58 -30.61
C GLY A 487 8.39 17.88 -29.84
N ILE A 488 8.24 16.63 -29.44
CA ILE A 488 9.28 15.92 -28.68
C ILE A 488 10.56 15.76 -29.51
N THR A 489 11.72 16.01 -28.87
CA THR A 489 13.04 15.82 -29.47
C THR A 489 13.74 14.58 -28.96
N GLU A 490 13.44 14.15 -27.72
CA GLU A 490 14.07 13.02 -27.05
C GLU A 490 13.03 12.18 -26.32
N LEU A 491 13.29 10.86 -26.23
CA LEU A 491 12.45 9.93 -25.47
C LEU A 491 12.93 9.86 -24.03
N THR A 492 12.09 10.28 -23.10
CA THR A 492 12.33 10.09 -21.67
C THR A 492 11.63 8.81 -21.17
N PRO A 493 12.08 8.22 -20.05
CA PRO A 493 11.36 7.12 -19.41
C PRO A 493 9.90 7.46 -19.10
N TYR A 494 9.63 8.71 -18.74
CA TYR A 494 8.28 9.21 -18.48
C TYR A 494 7.38 9.09 -19.73
N ILE A 495 7.81 9.67 -20.87
CA ILE A 495 7.05 9.64 -22.13
C ILE A 495 6.75 8.21 -22.56
N LEU A 496 7.77 7.35 -22.50
CA LEU A 496 7.63 5.95 -22.90
C LEU A 496 6.64 5.19 -21.98
N ASN A 497 6.73 5.42 -20.68
CA ASN A 497 5.83 4.74 -19.73
C ASN A 497 4.44 5.39 -19.67
N GLU A 498 4.27 6.64 -20.07
CA GLU A 498 2.95 7.28 -20.19
C GLU A 498 2.19 6.76 -21.42
N LEU A 499 2.87 6.65 -22.58
CA LEU A 499 2.23 6.31 -23.85
C LEU A 499 2.27 4.83 -24.21
N ILE A 500 3.35 4.11 -23.89
CA ILE A 500 3.63 2.77 -24.42
C ILE A 500 3.37 1.69 -23.37
N GLU A 501 2.62 0.67 -23.75
CA GLU A 501 2.40 -0.54 -22.95
C GLU A 501 3.57 -1.52 -23.13
N LYS A 502 3.91 -1.84 -24.39
CA LYS A 502 5.01 -2.74 -24.76
C LYS A 502 5.46 -2.50 -26.19
N ILE A 503 6.70 -2.90 -26.47
CA ILE A 503 7.29 -2.93 -27.82
C ILE A 503 7.70 -4.36 -28.11
N VAL A 504 7.17 -4.95 -29.17
CA VAL A 504 7.46 -6.33 -29.55
C VAL A 504 8.42 -6.35 -30.72
N VAL A 505 9.57 -7.02 -30.55
CA VAL A 505 10.63 -7.11 -31.56
C VAL A 505 10.63 -8.51 -32.14
N HIS A 506 10.45 -8.58 -33.47
CA HIS A 506 10.47 -9.83 -34.24
C HIS A 506 11.87 -10.24 -34.68
N GLU A 507 12.01 -11.43 -35.21
CA GLU A 507 13.25 -11.91 -35.84
C GLU A 507 13.58 -11.12 -37.12
N LYS A 508 14.86 -11.03 -37.41
CA LYS A 508 15.32 -10.43 -38.68
C LYS A 508 15.10 -11.39 -39.84
N VAL A 509 14.38 -10.96 -40.86
CA VAL A 509 14.13 -11.70 -42.07
C VAL A 509 15.02 -11.18 -43.17
N VAL A 510 15.63 -12.08 -43.95
CA VAL A 510 16.42 -11.73 -45.12
C VAL A 510 15.53 -11.89 -46.37
N GLY A 511 15.24 -10.79 -47.02
CA GLY A 511 14.46 -10.80 -48.26
C GLY A 511 15.21 -11.49 -49.43
N ALA A 512 14.51 -11.79 -50.51
CA ALA A 512 15.11 -12.36 -51.74
C ALA A 512 16.14 -11.43 -52.40
N ASP A 513 16.06 -10.13 -52.08
CA ASP A 513 17.00 -9.05 -52.49
C ASP A 513 18.24 -8.96 -51.58
N GLY A 514 18.37 -9.85 -50.60
CA GLY A 514 19.46 -9.84 -49.63
C GLY A 514 19.33 -8.74 -48.56
N VAL A 515 18.26 -7.95 -48.58
CA VAL A 515 18.01 -6.91 -47.59
C VAL A 515 17.47 -7.53 -46.31
N LYS A 516 18.10 -7.20 -45.19
CA LYS A 516 17.63 -7.62 -43.85
C LYS A 516 16.56 -6.66 -43.36
N THR A 517 15.38 -7.17 -43.16
CA THR A 517 14.26 -6.42 -42.57
C THR A 517 13.91 -6.95 -41.19
N GLN A 518 13.40 -6.11 -40.32
CA GLN A 518 12.96 -6.48 -38.98
C GLN A 518 11.67 -5.75 -38.64
N GLN A 519 10.67 -6.48 -38.20
CA GLN A 519 9.40 -5.92 -37.74
C GLN A 519 9.49 -5.57 -36.28
N VAL A 520 8.91 -4.40 -35.91
CA VAL A 520 8.80 -3.91 -34.55
C VAL A 520 7.38 -3.38 -34.33
N ASP A 521 6.64 -3.98 -33.42
CA ASP A 521 5.27 -3.60 -33.13
C ASP A 521 5.24 -2.75 -31.84
N ILE A 522 4.64 -1.55 -31.92
CA ILE A 522 4.51 -0.62 -30.82
C ILE A 522 3.06 -0.66 -30.35
N TYR A 523 2.88 -1.07 -29.08
CA TYR A 523 1.57 -1.10 -28.43
C TYR A 523 1.46 0.11 -27.51
N TYR A 524 0.52 0.99 -27.83
CA TYR A 524 0.18 2.13 -27.00
C TYR A 524 -0.79 1.72 -25.90
N LYS A 525 -0.71 2.38 -24.75
CA LYS A 525 -1.72 2.26 -23.70
C LYS A 525 -3.06 2.77 -24.26
N PHE A 526 -4.13 2.20 -23.76
CA PHE A 526 -5.51 2.52 -24.13
C PHE A 526 -5.93 2.09 -25.54
N VAL A 527 -5.06 2.22 -26.54
CA VAL A 527 -5.42 2.00 -27.96
C VAL A 527 -4.68 0.83 -28.63
N GLY A 528 -3.80 0.12 -27.92
CA GLY A 528 -3.06 -1.03 -28.47
C GLY A 528 -2.13 -0.69 -29.62
N CYS A 529 -2.03 -1.56 -30.63
CA CYS A 529 -1.19 -1.32 -31.82
C CYS A 529 -1.96 -0.52 -32.88
N ILE A 530 -1.50 0.70 -33.15
CA ILE A 530 -2.15 1.61 -34.11
C ILE A 530 -1.93 1.14 -35.55
N ASN A 531 -0.77 0.55 -35.86
CA ASN A 531 -0.43 0.04 -37.18
C ASN A 531 -0.89 -1.42 -37.35
N GLN A 532 -2.19 -1.66 -37.52
CA GLN A 532 -2.75 -3.00 -37.76
C GLN A 532 -2.92 -3.30 -39.25
N ARG A 533 -2.65 -4.54 -39.68
CA ARG A 533 -3.06 -5.04 -40.99
C ARG A 533 -4.55 -5.36 -41.00
N ARG A 534 -5.17 -5.35 -42.19
CA ARG A 534 -6.59 -5.73 -42.41
C ARG A 534 -6.91 -7.16 -41.92
N ASP A 535 -5.89 -8.02 -41.78
CA ASP A 535 -6.00 -9.39 -41.26
C ASP A 535 -5.89 -9.50 -39.71
N GLY A 536 -5.79 -8.36 -39.00
CA GLY A 536 -5.72 -8.27 -37.53
C GLY A 536 -4.32 -8.44 -36.95
N GLY A 537 -3.28 -8.58 -37.79
CA GLY A 537 -1.87 -8.54 -37.38
C GLY A 537 -1.34 -7.11 -37.31
N CYS A 538 -0.41 -6.83 -36.39
CA CYS A 538 0.27 -5.54 -36.35
C CYS A 538 1.20 -5.35 -37.56
N THR A 539 1.10 -4.23 -38.30
CA THR A 539 2.05 -3.87 -39.35
C THR A 539 3.20 -3.07 -38.76
N GLY A 540 3.96 -3.65 -37.83
CA GLY A 540 5.12 -2.96 -37.27
C GLY A 540 6.03 -2.37 -38.35
N GLU A 541 6.73 -1.29 -38.02
CA GLU A 541 7.67 -0.67 -38.95
C GLU A 541 8.76 -1.67 -39.37
N VAL A 542 8.92 -1.85 -40.65
CA VAL A 542 9.93 -2.72 -41.24
C VAL A 542 11.19 -1.90 -41.45
N ILE A 543 12.21 -2.18 -40.67
CA ILE A 543 13.50 -1.48 -40.74
C ILE A 543 14.41 -2.23 -41.72
N LYS A 544 15.01 -1.51 -42.67
CA LYS A 544 16.18 -2.01 -43.41
C LYS A 544 17.37 -2.00 -42.45
N ALA A 545 17.88 -3.17 -42.08
CA ALA A 545 19.05 -3.27 -41.20
C ALA A 545 20.28 -2.72 -41.94
N ASP A 546 20.92 -1.68 -41.39
CA ASP A 546 22.19 -1.16 -41.89
C ASP A 546 23.20 -2.29 -42.10
N LYS A 547 23.89 -2.27 -43.25
CA LYS A 547 25.03 -3.13 -43.54
C LYS A 547 26.07 -2.87 -42.43
N ALA A 548 26.29 -3.86 -41.57
CA ALA A 548 27.40 -3.81 -40.64
C ALA A 548 28.69 -3.63 -41.44
N GLN A 549 29.36 -2.51 -41.27
CA GLN A 549 30.74 -2.38 -41.76
C GLN A 549 31.57 -3.50 -41.11
N PRO A 550 32.31 -4.31 -41.88
CA PRO A 550 33.16 -5.35 -41.33
C PRO A 550 34.25 -4.65 -40.48
N GLY A 551 34.18 -4.78 -39.16
CA GLY A 551 35.19 -4.33 -38.28
C GLY A 551 36.48 -5.07 -38.55
N SER A 552 37.49 -4.35 -39.08
CA SER A 552 38.87 -4.79 -39.15
C SER A 552 39.32 -5.25 -37.73
N ARG A 553 39.65 -6.54 -37.60
CA ARG A 553 40.38 -7.06 -36.44
C ARG A 553 41.77 -6.41 -36.49
N PRO A 554 42.26 -5.77 -35.43
CA PRO A 554 43.67 -5.52 -35.27
C PRO A 554 44.35 -6.85 -34.93
N ALA A 555 45.47 -7.06 -35.58
CA ALA A 555 46.43 -8.14 -35.38
C ALA A 555 47.02 -8.16 -33.97
#